data_10fdd447db542b022b6303feb1cd240a
#
_entry.id   10fdd447db542b022b6303feb1cd240a
#
_cell.length_a   1.000
_cell.length_b   1.000
_cell.length_c   1.000
_cell.angle_alpha   90.00
_cell.angle_beta   90.00
_cell.angle_gamma   90.00
#
_symmetry.space_group_name_H-M   'P 1'
#
loop_
_entity.id
_entity.type
_entity.pdbx_description
1 polymer ?
#
loop_
_entity_poly.entity_id
_entity_poly.type
_entity_poly.pdbx_seq_one_letter_code
_entity_poly.pdbx_strand_id
1 'polypeptide(L)'
;MKNNRNTLVFLCMTFCFGACKGQSSFGSNELFLKQTIPMNEVKGRIDHLDANLKNQIVYIAALGNNSLEVVDLKNGKSLHSVKGLDEPQGVVFIPQTNEIMVANGGNGQCKFYNAKTLENTATIDLGSDADDVRYDSIEKKIYVGYGNGGIAVVDAVDRQKIADLKLTGHPEGFQLDKQINKLFVNVPDANQIDVIDLEELKIIARWKTEYGANFPMTVDVSHHIVFIGYRHPGKLVAINAMTGKSIAIADLISDVDDIYFDSSTNKLYASGGGGAINIFSFNNSKFTQIANIPTKTGARTSLLIPQLNAFVLAERAGGGPARLQVYSINK
;
A
#
# COMPACT_ATOMS: atom_id res chain seq x y z
N MET A 1 -15.91 -51.54 -73.73
CA MET A 1 -15.48 -50.12 -73.72
C MET A 1 -15.81 -49.59 -72.31
N LYS A 2 -14.75 -49.42 -71.45
CA LYS A 2 -14.89 -48.94 -70.07
C LYS A 2 -14.34 -47.52 -70.00
N ASN A 3 -15.18 -46.55 -69.66
CA ASN A 3 -14.77 -45.15 -69.43
C ASN A 3 -14.40 -44.99 -67.93
N ASN A 4 -13.13 -44.73 -67.69
CA ASN A 4 -12.65 -44.25 -66.39
C ASN A 4 -12.80 -42.72 -66.31
N ARG A 5 -13.55 -42.22 -65.37
CA ARG A 5 -13.55 -40.79 -64.97
C ARG A 5 -12.74 -40.65 -63.69
N ASN A 6 -11.59 -40.04 -63.83
CA ASN A 6 -10.74 -39.56 -62.73
C ASN A 6 -11.38 -38.31 -62.11
N THR A 7 -11.79 -38.39 -60.86
CA THR A 7 -12.24 -37.26 -60.06
C THR A 7 -11.03 -36.73 -59.28
N LEU A 8 -10.61 -35.51 -59.63
CA LEU A 8 -9.52 -34.79 -58.92
C LEU A 8 -10.14 -34.10 -57.69
N VAL A 9 -9.76 -34.51 -56.49
CA VAL A 9 -10.18 -33.86 -55.25
C VAL A 9 -9.14 -32.77 -54.93
N PHE A 10 -9.54 -31.49 -55.00
CA PHE A 10 -8.76 -30.36 -54.53
C PHE A 10 -8.92 -30.26 -53.00
N LEU A 11 -7.81 -30.51 -52.28
CA LEU A 11 -7.74 -30.30 -50.85
C LEU A 11 -7.34 -28.85 -50.58
N CYS A 12 -8.36 -28.02 -50.21
CA CYS A 12 -8.09 -26.65 -49.75
C CYS A 12 -7.52 -26.72 -48.33
N MET A 13 -6.21 -26.50 -48.19
CA MET A 13 -5.58 -26.22 -46.89
C MET A 13 -5.83 -24.76 -46.49
N THR A 14 -6.75 -24.55 -45.59
CA THR A 14 -6.94 -23.26 -44.91
C THR A 14 -5.85 -23.07 -43.87
N PHE A 15 -4.89 -22.21 -44.12
CA PHE A 15 -3.92 -21.72 -43.15
C PHE A 15 -4.65 -20.77 -42.17
N CYS A 16 -4.97 -21.21 -40.98
CA CYS A 16 -5.32 -20.33 -39.89
C CYS A 16 -4.05 -19.61 -39.41
N PHE A 17 -3.88 -18.35 -39.80
CA PHE A 17 -2.92 -17.46 -39.11
C PHE A 17 -3.48 -17.14 -37.72
N GLY A 18 -3.01 -17.86 -36.71
CA GLY A 18 -3.18 -17.47 -35.32
C GLY A 18 -2.43 -16.19 -35.08
N ALA A 19 -3.13 -15.07 -34.95
CA ALA A 19 -2.56 -13.83 -34.46
C ALA A 19 -2.16 -14.05 -33.00
N CYS A 20 -0.90 -14.42 -32.74
CA CYS A 20 -0.27 -14.22 -31.45
C CYS A 20 -0.35 -12.72 -31.15
N LYS A 21 -1.27 -12.33 -30.24
CA LYS A 21 -1.18 -11.04 -29.58
C LYS A 21 0.13 -11.05 -28.79
N GLY A 22 1.14 -10.41 -29.35
CA GLY A 22 2.40 -10.17 -28.65
C GLY A 22 2.07 -9.45 -27.34
N GLN A 23 2.25 -10.13 -26.24
CA GLN A 23 2.36 -9.50 -24.94
C GLN A 23 3.59 -8.60 -25.03
N SER A 24 3.38 -7.28 -25.11
CA SER A 24 4.45 -6.30 -25.00
C SER A 24 5.11 -6.53 -23.63
N SER A 25 6.29 -7.13 -23.63
CA SER A 25 7.16 -7.16 -22.47
C SER A 25 7.55 -5.71 -22.18
N PHE A 26 6.86 -5.04 -21.27
CA PHE A 26 7.32 -3.77 -20.73
C PHE A 26 8.67 -4.03 -20.07
N GLY A 27 9.74 -3.54 -20.69
CA GLY A 27 11.10 -3.67 -20.16
C GLY A 27 11.19 -3.05 -18.77
N SER A 28 11.69 -3.80 -17.82
CA SER A 28 11.77 -3.42 -16.42
C SER A 28 12.92 -2.46 -16.12
N ASN A 29 12.94 -1.28 -16.73
CA ASN A 29 13.96 -0.27 -16.42
C ASN A 29 13.60 0.63 -15.24
N GLU A 30 12.43 0.43 -14.63
CA GLU A 30 11.91 1.30 -13.57
C GLU A 30 12.36 0.90 -12.16
N LEU A 31 12.45 -0.41 -11.88
CA LEU A 31 12.94 -0.96 -10.63
C LEU A 31 13.94 -2.07 -10.88
N PHE A 32 15.06 -2.04 -10.16
CA PHE A 32 16.08 -3.08 -10.19
C PHE A 32 16.22 -3.71 -8.82
N LEU A 33 16.05 -5.03 -8.72
CA LEU A 33 16.28 -5.74 -7.46
C LEU A 33 17.74 -5.57 -7.05
N LYS A 34 17.96 -4.82 -5.98
CA LYS A 34 19.28 -4.52 -5.44
C LYS A 34 19.71 -5.50 -4.35
N GLN A 35 18.73 -5.94 -3.53
CA GLN A 35 19.02 -6.72 -2.34
C GLN A 35 17.81 -7.56 -1.92
N THR A 36 18.09 -8.73 -1.37
CA THR A 36 17.11 -9.58 -0.71
C THR A 36 17.55 -9.79 0.73
N ILE A 37 16.72 -9.39 1.70
CA ILE A 37 17.02 -9.48 3.12
C ILE A 37 16.14 -10.56 3.74
N PRO A 38 16.69 -11.72 4.17
CA PRO A 38 15.88 -12.76 4.76
C PRO A 38 15.42 -12.39 6.17
N MET A 39 14.17 -12.77 6.49
CA MET A 39 13.54 -12.68 7.81
C MET A 39 13.12 -14.09 8.24
N ASN A 40 14.09 -14.90 8.63
CA ASN A 40 13.94 -16.35 8.81
C ASN A 40 12.90 -16.74 9.87
N GLU A 41 12.71 -15.90 10.89
CA GLU A 41 11.82 -16.16 12.02
C GLU A 41 10.40 -15.65 11.78
N VAL A 42 10.15 -14.95 10.65
CA VAL A 42 8.85 -14.36 10.34
C VAL A 42 7.97 -15.37 9.62
N LYS A 43 6.74 -15.53 10.11
CA LYS A 43 5.71 -16.42 9.55
C LYS A 43 4.42 -15.64 9.29
N GLY A 44 3.58 -16.20 8.44
CA GLY A 44 2.25 -15.65 8.17
C GLY A 44 2.26 -14.36 7.34
N ARG A 45 1.19 -13.58 7.50
CA ARG A 45 1.03 -12.28 6.82
C ARG A 45 2.03 -11.25 7.35
N ILE A 46 2.44 -10.37 6.46
CA ILE A 46 3.13 -9.13 6.77
C ILE A 46 2.20 -8.01 6.34
N ASP A 47 2.12 -6.98 7.13
CA ASP A 47 1.29 -5.81 6.86
C ASP A 47 2.15 -4.55 6.65
N HIS A 48 1.75 -3.39 7.16
CA HIS A 48 2.39 -2.12 6.81
C HIS A 48 3.85 -2.00 7.25
N LEU A 49 4.55 -1.10 6.56
CA LEU A 49 5.95 -0.77 6.78
C LEU A 49 6.14 0.73 6.93
N ASP A 50 7.11 1.14 7.74
CA ASP A 50 7.61 2.52 7.77
C ASP A 50 9.13 2.55 8.00
N ALA A 51 9.76 3.71 7.81
CA ALA A 51 11.21 3.81 7.82
C ALA A 51 11.78 4.99 8.63
N ASN A 52 12.82 4.72 9.40
CA ASN A 52 13.75 5.72 9.88
C ASN A 52 14.78 6.05 8.79
N LEU A 53 14.54 7.11 8.04
CA LEU A 53 15.37 7.51 6.90
C LEU A 53 16.82 7.82 7.30
N LYS A 54 17.02 8.45 8.46
CA LYS A 54 18.34 8.83 8.95
C LYS A 54 19.24 7.61 9.16
N ASN A 55 18.67 6.55 9.73
CA ASN A 55 19.39 5.33 10.06
C ASN A 55 19.24 4.24 8.99
N GLN A 56 18.38 4.44 7.99
CA GLN A 56 18.02 3.47 6.96
C GLN A 56 17.47 2.16 7.57
N ILE A 57 16.64 2.30 8.60
CA ILE A 57 15.96 1.19 9.27
C ILE A 57 14.51 1.15 8.80
N VAL A 58 14.05 -0.04 8.42
CA VAL A 58 12.63 -0.30 8.14
C VAL A 58 12.01 -1.05 9.32
N TYR A 59 10.85 -0.61 9.72
CA TYR A 59 9.98 -1.21 10.71
C TYR A 59 8.82 -1.90 10.00
N ILE A 60 8.49 -3.12 10.40
CA ILE A 60 7.54 -3.97 9.68
C ILE A 60 6.56 -4.58 10.66
N ALA A 61 5.29 -4.36 10.45
CA ALA A 61 4.22 -5.03 11.15
C ALA A 61 4.06 -6.46 10.60
N ALA A 62 4.63 -7.45 11.29
CA ALA A 62 4.54 -8.85 10.89
C ALA A 62 3.30 -9.49 11.54
N LEU A 63 2.11 -9.19 10.99
CA LEU A 63 0.79 -9.53 11.50
C LEU A 63 0.70 -11.01 11.93
N GLY A 64 0.96 -11.92 11.00
CA GLY A 64 0.85 -13.37 11.26
C GLY A 64 1.98 -13.94 12.12
N ASN A 65 2.96 -13.12 12.52
CA ASN A 65 4.07 -13.47 13.41
C ASN A 65 3.94 -12.83 14.80
N ASN A 66 2.92 -11.97 14.99
CA ASN A 66 2.69 -11.21 16.22
C ASN A 66 3.94 -10.44 16.67
N SER A 67 4.62 -9.77 15.72
CA SER A 67 5.89 -9.08 15.97
C SER A 67 6.07 -7.82 15.14
N LEU A 68 6.89 -6.92 15.68
CA LEU A 68 7.50 -5.83 14.96
C LEU A 68 8.91 -6.25 14.54
N GLU A 69 9.18 -6.25 13.25
CA GLU A 69 10.51 -6.54 12.72
C GLU A 69 11.29 -5.25 12.48
N VAL A 70 12.58 -5.28 12.79
CA VAL A 70 13.51 -4.16 12.62
C VAL A 70 14.59 -4.57 11.64
N VAL A 71 14.64 -3.92 10.47
CA VAL A 71 15.52 -4.32 9.36
C VAL A 71 16.41 -3.16 8.94
N ASP A 72 17.70 -3.41 8.87
CA ASP A 72 18.73 -2.49 8.39
C ASP A 72 18.90 -2.64 6.88
N LEU A 73 18.41 -1.66 6.12
CA LEU A 73 18.53 -1.64 4.66
C LEU A 73 19.97 -1.41 4.21
N LYS A 74 20.74 -0.62 4.96
CA LYS A 74 22.12 -0.28 4.61
C LYS A 74 23.03 -1.51 4.63
N ASN A 75 22.89 -2.32 5.68
CA ASN A 75 23.72 -3.52 5.88
C ASN A 75 23.03 -4.81 5.43
N GLY A 76 21.77 -4.76 5.02
CA GLY A 76 21.02 -5.91 4.52
C GLY A 76 20.76 -6.97 5.58
N LYS A 77 20.33 -6.56 6.76
CA LYS A 77 20.18 -7.47 7.90
C LYS A 77 18.86 -7.24 8.64
N SER A 78 18.18 -8.33 8.99
CA SER A 78 17.19 -8.31 10.05
C SER A 78 17.92 -8.18 11.38
N LEU A 79 17.61 -7.15 12.16
CA LEU A 79 18.30 -6.82 13.41
C LEU A 79 17.58 -7.42 14.61
N HIS A 80 16.27 -7.17 14.72
CA HIS A 80 15.47 -7.52 15.87
C HIS A 80 14.06 -7.94 15.46
N SER A 81 13.43 -8.74 16.32
CA SER A 81 12.02 -9.12 16.26
C SER A 81 11.42 -8.91 17.65
N VAL A 82 10.60 -7.87 17.79
CA VAL A 82 9.89 -7.56 19.05
C VAL A 82 8.60 -8.37 19.06
N LYS A 83 8.54 -9.37 19.93
CA LYS A 83 7.40 -10.30 20.08
C LYS A 83 6.35 -9.78 21.06
N GLY A 84 5.18 -10.44 21.10
CA GLY A 84 4.12 -10.15 22.06
C GLY A 84 3.20 -9.01 21.61
N LEU A 85 3.15 -8.75 20.32
CA LEU A 85 2.09 -7.99 19.67
C LEU A 85 0.88 -8.90 19.39
N ASP A 86 -0.24 -8.32 19.02
CA ASP A 86 -1.47 -9.04 18.74
C ASP A 86 -2.01 -8.58 17.37
N GLU A 87 -1.68 -9.35 16.33
CA GLU A 87 -1.97 -9.02 14.92
C GLU A 87 -1.56 -7.57 14.56
N PRO A 88 -0.25 -7.22 14.66
CA PRO A 88 0.20 -5.88 14.33
C PRO A 88 -0.06 -5.60 12.84
N GLN A 89 -0.69 -4.47 12.55
CA GLN A 89 -1.06 -4.01 11.21
C GLN A 89 -0.34 -2.71 10.87
N GLY A 90 -0.74 -1.59 11.47
CA GLY A 90 -0.12 -0.30 11.23
C GLY A 90 1.20 -0.11 11.97
N VAL A 91 2.14 0.58 11.35
CA VAL A 91 3.40 0.98 11.98
C VAL A 91 3.81 2.36 11.50
N VAL A 92 4.34 3.20 12.41
CA VAL A 92 4.90 4.51 12.07
C VAL A 92 6.11 4.84 12.94
N PHE A 93 7.14 5.42 12.33
CA PHE A 93 8.29 5.99 13.03
C PHE A 93 8.04 7.48 13.33
N ILE A 94 8.29 7.88 14.58
CA ILE A 94 8.09 9.25 15.07
C ILE A 94 9.47 9.87 15.36
N PRO A 95 10.03 10.63 14.41
CA PRO A 95 11.40 11.16 14.54
C PRO A 95 11.61 12.07 15.77
N GLN A 96 10.60 12.82 16.17
CA GLN A 96 10.67 13.81 17.24
C GLN A 96 10.92 13.19 18.61
N THR A 97 10.31 12.04 18.88
CA THR A 97 10.47 11.30 20.13
C THR A 97 11.41 10.11 19.99
N ASN A 98 11.86 9.81 18.75
CA ASN A 98 12.60 8.61 18.38
C ASN A 98 11.88 7.34 18.85
N GLU A 99 10.59 7.25 18.53
CA GLU A 99 9.75 6.12 18.86
C GLU A 99 9.13 5.47 17.61
N ILE A 100 8.69 4.26 17.77
CA ILE A 100 7.91 3.51 16.80
C ILE A 100 6.54 3.27 17.42
N MET A 101 5.46 3.65 16.76
CA MET A 101 4.13 3.23 17.18
C MET A 101 3.66 2.07 16.31
N VAL A 102 3.08 1.06 16.94
CA VAL A 102 2.49 -0.11 16.27
C VAL A 102 1.03 -0.21 16.65
N ALA A 103 0.15 -0.27 15.67
CA ALA A 103 -1.27 -0.52 15.83
C ALA A 103 -1.53 -2.03 15.76
N ASN A 104 -2.29 -2.58 16.71
CA ASN A 104 -2.57 -4.00 16.81
C ASN A 104 -4.05 -4.28 16.52
N GLY A 105 -4.33 -4.99 15.43
CA GLY A 105 -5.68 -5.36 15.01
C GLY A 105 -6.37 -6.31 15.98
N GLY A 106 -5.63 -7.26 16.54
CA GLY A 106 -6.22 -8.30 17.42
C GLY A 106 -6.86 -7.75 18.70
N ASN A 107 -6.33 -6.66 19.25
CA ASN A 107 -6.84 -6.12 20.52
C ASN A 107 -7.05 -4.60 20.54
N GLY A 108 -6.80 -3.89 19.44
CA GLY A 108 -6.98 -2.43 19.35
C GLY A 108 -5.94 -1.60 20.09
N GLN A 109 -4.86 -2.19 20.58
CA GLN A 109 -3.82 -1.46 21.29
C GLN A 109 -2.82 -0.82 20.34
N CYS A 110 -2.53 0.46 20.53
CA CYS A 110 -1.41 1.16 19.91
C CYS A 110 -0.25 1.21 20.91
N LYS A 111 0.84 0.51 20.61
CA LYS A 111 2.03 0.41 21.48
C LYS A 111 3.17 1.26 20.96
N PHE A 112 3.77 2.06 21.83
CA PHE A 112 4.95 2.87 21.52
C PHE A 112 6.21 2.18 22.01
N TYR A 113 7.24 2.17 21.19
CA TYR A 113 8.53 1.57 21.49
C TYR A 113 9.64 2.59 21.27
N ASN A 114 10.59 2.69 22.18
CA ASN A 114 11.82 3.43 21.92
C ASN A 114 12.56 2.80 20.74
N ALA A 115 12.86 3.55 19.70
CA ALA A 115 13.46 3.01 18.47
C ALA A 115 14.90 2.51 18.65
N LYS A 116 15.57 2.82 19.78
CA LYS A 116 16.93 2.36 20.08
C LYS A 116 16.95 1.14 21.02
N THR A 117 16.13 1.16 22.08
CA THR A 117 16.12 0.07 23.09
C THR A 117 15.09 -0.98 22.79
N LEU A 118 14.08 -0.67 21.97
CA LEU A 118 12.90 -1.49 21.66
C LEU A 118 12.05 -1.82 22.89
N GLU A 119 12.19 -1.04 23.96
CA GLU A 119 11.34 -1.13 25.15
C GLU A 119 10.00 -0.41 24.90
N ASN A 120 8.91 -0.99 25.39
CA ASN A 120 7.60 -0.34 25.35
C ASN A 120 7.61 0.88 26.27
N THR A 121 7.25 2.05 25.73
CA THR A 121 7.23 3.33 26.47
C THR A 121 5.82 3.78 26.82
N ALA A 122 4.81 3.39 26.04
CA ALA A 122 3.41 3.71 26.28
C ALA A 122 2.49 2.76 25.51
N THR A 123 1.24 2.68 25.96
CA THR A 123 0.17 1.95 25.28
C THR A 123 -1.11 2.77 25.34
N ILE A 124 -1.79 2.91 24.21
CA ILE A 124 -3.12 3.49 24.08
C ILE A 124 -4.06 2.37 23.66
N ASP A 125 -5.21 2.25 24.32
CA ASP A 125 -6.23 1.26 23.99
C ASP A 125 -7.37 1.94 23.23
N LEU A 126 -7.58 1.52 21.99
CA LEU A 126 -8.69 1.97 21.14
C LEU A 126 -9.88 1.00 21.17
N GLY A 127 -9.71 -0.15 21.80
CA GLY A 127 -10.75 -1.14 22.09
C GLY A 127 -10.87 -2.24 21.05
N SER A 128 -10.57 -2.02 19.77
CA SER A 128 -10.61 -3.05 18.74
C SER A 128 -9.90 -2.61 17.47
N ASP A 129 -9.36 -3.57 16.73
CA ASP A 129 -8.94 -3.51 15.33
C ASP A 129 -8.24 -2.20 14.93
N ALA A 130 -7.12 -1.89 15.58
CA ALA A 130 -6.28 -0.75 15.23
C ALA A 130 -5.41 -1.13 14.02
N ASP A 131 -5.60 -0.42 12.90
CA ASP A 131 -5.04 -0.77 11.61
C ASP A 131 -4.18 0.35 11.05
N ASP A 132 -4.52 0.92 9.91
CA ASP A 132 -3.70 1.88 9.17
C ASP A 132 -3.39 3.14 9.99
N VAL A 133 -2.18 3.67 9.79
CA VAL A 133 -1.65 4.78 10.59
C VAL A 133 -1.04 5.84 9.68
N ARG A 134 -1.32 7.12 9.99
CA ARG A 134 -0.63 8.25 9.35
C ARG A 134 -0.11 9.23 10.40
N TYR A 135 1.11 9.70 10.20
CA TYR A 135 1.75 10.66 11.08
C TYR A 135 1.86 12.02 10.41
N ASP A 136 1.26 13.03 11.02
CA ASP A 136 1.46 14.44 10.69
C ASP A 136 2.62 15.00 11.52
N SER A 137 3.80 15.10 10.91
CA SER A 137 5.00 15.57 11.59
C SER A 137 5.00 17.06 11.93
N ILE A 138 4.13 17.85 11.28
CA ILE A 138 3.99 19.29 11.52
C ILE A 138 3.19 19.53 12.80
N GLU A 139 2.02 18.92 12.89
CA GLU A 139 1.15 19.04 14.06
C GLU A 139 1.46 18.01 15.15
N LYS A 140 2.37 17.07 14.89
CA LYS A 140 2.72 15.97 15.80
C LYS A 140 1.51 15.11 16.18
N LYS A 141 0.63 14.89 15.23
CA LYS A 141 -0.57 14.07 15.39
C LYS A 141 -0.43 12.75 14.65
N ILE A 142 -0.90 11.68 15.26
CA ILE A 142 -1.03 10.38 14.64
C ILE A 142 -2.52 10.11 14.43
N TYR A 143 -2.88 9.72 13.22
CA TYR A 143 -4.22 9.28 12.87
C TYR A 143 -4.20 7.76 12.77
N VAL A 144 -5.13 7.09 13.44
CA VAL A 144 -5.23 5.64 13.49
C VAL A 144 -6.63 5.22 13.07
N GLY A 145 -6.72 4.44 12.00
CA GLY A 145 -7.95 3.73 11.65
C GLY A 145 -8.21 2.61 12.62
N TYR A 146 -9.46 2.44 13.12
CA TYR A 146 -9.73 1.38 14.07
C TYR A 146 -11.21 0.94 14.12
N GLY A 147 -11.42 -0.26 14.62
CA GLY A 147 -12.74 -0.81 14.93
C GLY A 147 -13.68 -0.87 13.74
N ASN A 148 -14.97 -0.88 14.01
CA ASN A 148 -16.01 -0.91 12.97
C ASN A 148 -16.33 0.47 12.39
N GLY A 149 -15.45 1.46 12.57
CA GLY A 149 -15.63 2.80 12.01
C GLY A 149 -15.13 3.92 12.92
N GLY A 150 -13.83 4.01 13.13
CA GLY A 150 -13.19 5.09 13.88
C GLY A 150 -11.90 5.58 13.24
N ILE A 151 -11.63 6.88 13.38
CA ILE A 151 -10.29 7.46 13.25
C ILE A 151 -9.96 8.11 14.59
N ALA A 152 -9.03 7.52 15.31
CA ALA A 152 -8.47 8.13 16.51
C ALA A 152 -7.39 9.14 16.13
N VAL A 153 -7.42 10.32 16.77
CA VAL A 153 -6.34 11.30 16.67
C VAL A 153 -5.56 11.26 17.97
N VAL A 154 -4.27 10.99 17.88
CA VAL A 154 -3.36 10.82 19.00
C VAL A 154 -2.30 11.91 18.96
N ASP A 155 -2.06 12.56 20.11
CA ASP A 155 -0.87 13.39 20.29
C ASP A 155 0.38 12.50 20.34
N ALA A 156 1.31 12.71 19.42
CA ALA A 156 2.50 11.87 19.29
C ALA A 156 3.54 12.09 20.41
N VAL A 157 3.48 13.22 21.12
CA VAL A 157 4.42 13.58 22.19
C VAL A 157 3.88 13.09 23.54
N ASP A 158 2.62 13.43 23.82
CA ASP A 158 1.97 13.09 25.09
C ASP A 158 1.42 11.65 25.09
N ARG A 159 1.32 11.03 23.91
CA ARG A 159 0.83 9.65 23.71
C ARG A 159 -0.59 9.47 24.25
N GLN A 160 -1.46 10.43 23.92
CA GLN A 160 -2.86 10.43 24.36
C GLN A 160 -3.80 10.60 23.19
N LYS A 161 -4.92 9.87 23.20
CA LYS A 161 -6.01 10.11 22.26
C LYS A 161 -6.65 11.45 22.58
N ILE A 162 -6.58 12.40 21.63
CA ILE A 162 -7.09 13.78 21.80
C ILE A 162 -8.40 14.01 21.04
N ALA A 163 -8.73 13.17 20.07
CA ALA A 163 -9.99 13.22 19.34
C ALA A 163 -10.37 11.85 18.77
N ASP A 164 -11.64 11.73 18.37
CA ASP A 164 -12.22 10.52 17.85
C ASP A 164 -13.28 10.85 16.80
N LEU A 165 -13.13 10.33 15.60
CA LEU A 165 -14.06 10.48 14.49
C LEU A 165 -14.81 9.19 14.27
N LYS A 166 -16.14 9.26 14.13
CA LYS A 166 -16.95 8.10 13.78
C LYS A 166 -17.23 8.05 12.28
N LEU A 167 -16.93 6.90 11.68
CA LEU A 167 -17.21 6.54 10.30
C LEU A 167 -18.38 5.56 10.23
N THR A 168 -18.81 5.25 9.01
CA THR A 168 -19.92 4.30 8.77
C THR A 168 -19.49 2.85 8.65
N GLY A 169 -18.20 2.56 8.62
CA GLY A 169 -17.61 1.24 8.51
C GLY A 169 -16.12 1.29 8.78
N HIS A 170 -15.46 0.14 8.80
CA HIS A 170 -14.02 0.03 9.03
C HIS A 170 -13.23 0.90 8.03
N PRO A 171 -12.33 1.78 8.50
CA PRO A 171 -11.44 2.55 7.63
C PRO A 171 -10.30 1.68 7.12
N GLU A 172 -10.08 1.71 5.83
CA GLU A 172 -8.87 1.20 5.18
C GLU A 172 -7.93 2.37 4.88
N GLY A 173 -7.14 2.32 3.81
CA GLY A 173 -6.19 3.37 3.46
C GLY A 173 -6.78 4.78 3.50
N PHE A 174 -6.10 5.69 4.15
CA PHE A 174 -6.49 7.10 4.25
C PHE A 174 -5.30 8.04 4.08
N GLN A 175 -5.54 9.28 3.66
CA GLN A 175 -4.49 10.27 3.38
C GLN A 175 -4.94 11.68 3.72
N LEU A 176 -3.96 12.48 4.20
CA LEU A 176 -4.14 13.90 4.51
C LEU A 176 -3.70 14.76 3.33
N ASP A 177 -4.54 15.73 2.95
CA ASP A 177 -4.14 16.89 2.15
C ASP A 177 -4.26 18.15 3.01
N LYS A 178 -3.17 18.52 3.64
CA LYS A 178 -3.09 19.68 4.55
C LYS A 178 -3.26 21.01 3.84
N GLN A 179 -2.99 21.08 2.53
CA GLN A 179 -3.13 22.33 1.77
C GLN A 179 -4.60 22.74 1.63
N ILE A 180 -5.50 21.77 1.61
CA ILE A 180 -6.94 21.98 1.53
C ILE A 180 -7.68 21.56 2.81
N ASN A 181 -6.95 21.31 3.89
CA ASN A 181 -7.46 20.94 5.21
C ASN A 181 -8.39 19.70 5.19
N LYS A 182 -8.02 18.65 4.44
CA LYS A 182 -8.85 17.46 4.29
C LYS A 182 -8.12 16.18 4.64
N LEU A 183 -8.89 15.23 5.20
CA LEU A 183 -8.54 13.83 5.33
C LEU A 183 -9.52 13.02 4.47
N PHE A 184 -9.00 12.16 3.61
CA PHE A 184 -9.77 11.24 2.78
C PHE A 184 -9.62 9.84 3.37
N VAL A 185 -10.73 9.13 3.55
CA VAL A 185 -10.75 7.80 4.16
C VAL A 185 -11.53 6.84 3.29
N ASN A 186 -10.91 5.75 2.87
CA ASN A 186 -11.60 4.63 2.25
C ASN A 186 -12.44 3.89 3.28
N VAL A 187 -13.73 3.68 2.97
CA VAL A 187 -14.66 2.88 3.77
C VAL A 187 -15.29 1.81 2.86
N PRO A 188 -14.59 0.68 2.64
CA PRO A 188 -15.00 -0.34 1.66
C PRO A 188 -16.38 -0.94 1.93
N ASP A 189 -16.71 -1.21 3.18
CA ASP A 189 -18.00 -1.77 3.59
C ASP A 189 -19.18 -0.90 3.20
N ALA A 190 -18.96 0.41 3.11
CA ALA A 190 -19.97 1.38 2.67
C ALA A 190 -19.84 1.73 1.18
N ASN A 191 -18.86 1.18 0.45
CA ASN A 191 -18.49 1.54 -0.91
C ASN A 191 -18.40 3.06 -1.08
N GLN A 192 -17.58 3.70 -0.25
CA GLN A 192 -17.44 5.15 -0.25
C GLN A 192 -16.06 5.62 0.21
N ILE A 193 -15.84 6.91 -0.02
CA ILE A 193 -14.73 7.67 0.54
C ILE A 193 -15.34 8.74 1.42
N ASP A 194 -15.00 8.74 2.70
CA ASP A 194 -15.37 9.83 3.60
C ASP A 194 -14.37 10.96 3.48
N VAL A 195 -14.87 12.19 3.33
CA VAL A 195 -14.07 13.40 3.28
C VAL A 195 -14.28 14.16 4.59
N ILE A 196 -13.20 14.38 5.30
CA ILE A 196 -13.20 14.94 6.65
C ILE A 196 -12.47 16.28 6.63
N ASP A 197 -13.05 17.29 7.25
CA ASP A 197 -12.36 18.53 7.59
C ASP A 197 -11.41 18.27 8.78
N LEU A 198 -10.12 18.58 8.63
CA LEU A 198 -9.09 18.31 9.63
C LEU A 198 -9.14 19.25 10.84
N GLU A 199 -9.68 20.45 10.68
CA GLU A 199 -9.81 21.44 11.77
C GLU A 199 -11.05 21.14 12.62
N GLU A 200 -12.19 20.94 11.96
CA GLU A 200 -13.45 20.66 12.65
C GLU A 200 -13.58 19.19 13.07
N LEU A 201 -12.77 18.30 12.52
CA LEU A 201 -12.83 16.83 12.68
C LEU A 201 -14.25 16.29 12.39
N LYS A 202 -14.81 16.70 11.26
CA LYS A 202 -16.15 16.31 10.82
C LYS A 202 -16.15 15.81 9.39
N ILE A 203 -17.02 14.84 9.11
CA ILE A 203 -17.28 14.40 7.74
C ILE A 203 -18.06 15.50 7.02
N ILE A 204 -17.47 16.06 5.96
CA ILE A 204 -18.06 17.13 5.13
C ILE A 204 -18.61 16.61 3.81
N ALA A 205 -18.18 15.43 3.36
CA ALA A 205 -18.72 14.77 2.17
C ALA A 205 -18.55 13.26 2.23
N ARG A 206 -19.35 12.53 1.47
CA ARG A 206 -19.21 11.08 1.22
C ARG A 206 -19.33 10.82 -0.27
N TRP A 207 -18.26 10.36 -0.87
CA TRP A 207 -18.21 10.04 -2.30
C TRP A 207 -18.44 8.55 -2.51
N LYS A 208 -19.47 8.19 -3.23
CA LYS A 208 -19.70 6.79 -3.62
C LYS A 208 -18.65 6.34 -4.63
N THR A 209 -18.19 5.11 -4.48
CA THR A 209 -17.22 4.48 -5.37
C THR A 209 -17.92 3.68 -6.46
N GLU A 210 -17.30 3.63 -7.66
CA GLU A 210 -17.82 2.83 -8.79
C GLU A 210 -17.45 1.34 -8.65
N TYR A 211 -16.35 1.06 -7.94
CA TYR A 211 -15.80 -0.29 -7.76
C TYR A 211 -15.79 -0.66 -6.28
N GLY A 212 -15.78 -1.96 -6.00
CA GLY A 212 -15.74 -2.48 -4.64
C GLY A 212 -14.31 -2.65 -4.11
N ALA A 213 -14.21 -2.74 -2.78
CA ALA A 213 -12.95 -2.97 -2.08
C ALA A 213 -11.88 -1.89 -2.39
N ASN A 214 -12.21 -0.64 -2.10
CA ASN A 214 -11.31 0.51 -2.12
C ASN A 214 -10.39 0.45 -0.90
N PHE A 215 -9.20 -0.15 -1.06
CA PHE A 215 -8.24 -0.38 0.02
C PHE A 215 -7.14 0.68 0.04
N PRO A 216 -6.08 0.62 -0.81
CA PRO A 216 -5.02 1.61 -0.71
C PRO A 216 -5.43 2.96 -1.28
N MET A 217 -4.80 3.99 -0.72
CA MET A 217 -4.96 5.37 -1.15
C MET A 217 -3.63 6.11 -1.09
N THR A 218 -3.38 6.99 -2.06
CA THR A 218 -2.31 7.98 -2.01
C THR A 218 -2.80 9.32 -2.56
N VAL A 219 -2.06 10.41 -2.31
CA VAL A 219 -2.49 11.76 -2.71
C VAL A 219 -1.37 12.53 -3.39
N ASP A 220 -1.70 13.20 -4.49
CA ASP A 220 -0.91 14.30 -5.04
C ASP A 220 -1.42 15.61 -4.43
N VAL A 221 -0.75 16.04 -3.38
CA VAL A 221 -1.11 17.27 -2.65
C VAL A 221 -0.94 18.50 -3.53
N SER A 222 0.01 18.49 -4.47
CA SER A 222 0.30 19.66 -5.33
C SER A 222 -0.82 19.95 -6.34
N HIS A 223 -1.51 18.91 -6.80
CA HIS A 223 -2.59 19.02 -7.78
C HIS A 223 -3.95 18.64 -7.19
N HIS A 224 -4.03 18.35 -5.90
CA HIS A 224 -5.24 17.91 -5.19
C HIS A 224 -5.93 16.74 -5.89
N ILE A 225 -5.16 15.65 -6.09
CA ILE A 225 -5.65 14.43 -6.71
C ILE A 225 -5.49 13.28 -5.70
N VAL A 226 -6.58 12.54 -5.47
CA VAL A 226 -6.57 11.31 -4.69
C VAL A 226 -6.51 10.13 -5.63
N PHE A 227 -5.56 9.23 -5.44
CA PHE A 227 -5.46 7.97 -6.16
C PHE A 227 -5.93 6.84 -5.27
N ILE A 228 -6.74 5.95 -5.83
CA ILE A 228 -7.36 4.85 -5.09
C ILE A 228 -7.16 3.55 -5.86
N GLY A 229 -6.69 2.53 -5.14
CA GLY A 229 -6.64 1.17 -5.63
C GLY A 229 -7.89 0.38 -5.22
N TYR A 230 -8.51 -0.29 -6.18
CA TYR A 230 -9.66 -1.18 -5.97
C TYR A 230 -9.24 -2.62 -6.23
N ARG A 231 -9.73 -3.55 -5.40
CA ARG A 231 -9.43 -4.98 -5.55
C ARG A 231 -10.42 -5.74 -6.43
N HIS A 232 -11.67 -5.26 -6.53
CA HIS A 232 -12.75 -5.95 -7.22
C HIS A 232 -13.59 -5.03 -8.12
N PRO A 233 -13.30 -5.00 -9.46
CA PRO A 233 -12.11 -5.53 -10.13
C PRO A 233 -10.87 -4.69 -9.81
N GLY A 234 -9.68 -5.20 -10.13
CA GLY A 234 -8.42 -4.43 -9.97
C GLY A 234 -8.45 -3.16 -10.82
N LYS A 235 -8.62 -2.02 -10.19
CA LYS A 235 -8.68 -0.70 -10.84
C LYS A 235 -7.88 0.33 -10.06
N LEU A 236 -7.27 1.23 -10.80
CA LEU A 236 -6.64 2.45 -10.29
C LEU A 236 -7.48 3.63 -10.75
N VAL A 237 -7.93 4.44 -9.82
CA VAL A 237 -8.77 5.62 -10.12
C VAL A 237 -8.10 6.87 -9.56
N ALA A 238 -7.99 7.92 -10.39
CA ALA A 238 -7.63 9.26 -9.94
C ALA A 238 -8.92 10.07 -9.75
N ILE A 239 -9.04 10.76 -8.62
CA ILE A 239 -10.21 11.56 -8.24
C ILE A 239 -9.76 12.97 -7.92
N ASN A 240 -10.50 13.96 -8.40
CA ASN A 240 -10.31 15.34 -8.00
C ASN A 240 -10.69 15.53 -6.51
N ALA A 241 -9.75 15.91 -5.67
CA ALA A 241 -9.90 16.05 -4.23
C ALA A 241 -10.86 17.15 -3.78
N MET A 242 -11.24 18.07 -4.68
CA MET A 242 -12.20 19.13 -4.38
C MET A 242 -13.65 18.72 -4.69
N THR A 243 -13.84 17.84 -5.70
CA THR A 243 -15.18 17.56 -6.24
C THR A 243 -15.62 16.11 -6.10
N GLY A 244 -14.71 15.18 -5.81
CA GLY A 244 -14.97 13.74 -5.80
C GLY A 244 -15.18 13.12 -7.19
N LYS A 245 -14.97 13.88 -8.27
CA LYS A 245 -15.15 13.38 -9.63
C LYS A 245 -13.94 12.58 -10.10
N SER A 246 -14.19 11.42 -10.73
CA SER A 246 -13.16 10.63 -11.40
C SER A 246 -12.52 11.43 -12.54
N ILE A 247 -11.20 11.39 -12.62
CA ILE A 247 -10.37 12.05 -13.64
C ILE A 247 -9.84 11.04 -14.64
N ALA A 248 -9.37 9.89 -14.15
CA ALA A 248 -8.76 8.83 -14.95
C ALA A 248 -8.94 7.46 -14.30
N ILE A 249 -8.96 6.43 -15.12
CA ILE A 249 -9.11 5.04 -14.70
C ILE A 249 -8.10 4.19 -15.47
N ALA A 250 -7.47 3.22 -14.81
CA ALA A 250 -6.65 2.20 -15.42
C ALA A 250 -6.91 0.82 -14.79
N ASP A 251 -6.52 -0.23 -15.50
CA ASP A 251 -6.48 -1.58 -14.91
C ASP A 251 -5.30 -1.69 -13.96
N LEU A 252 -5.47 -2.44 -12.87
CA LEU A 252 -4.50 -2.59 -11.81
C LEU A 252 -4.31 -4.07 -11.46
N ILE A 253 -3.15 -4.40 -10.92
CA ILE A 253 -2.89 -5.72 -10.35
C ILE A 253 -3.99 -6.09 -9.33
N SER A 254 -4.42 -7.34 -9.33
CA SER A 254 -5.39 -7.84 -8.36
C SER A 254 -4.79 -7.91 -6.95
N ASP A 255 -5.68 -7.88 -5.94
CA ASP A 255 -5.27 -7.89 -4.51
C ASP A 255 -4.23 -6.80 -4.20
N VAL A 256 -4.46 -5.57 -4.74
CA VAL A 256 -3.63 -4.41 -4.45
C VAL A 256 -3.76 -4.03 -2.97
N ASP A 257 -2.62 -3.75 -2.33
CA ASP A 257 -2.56 -3.42 -0.90
C ASP A 257 -1.90 -2.06 -0.65
N ASP A 258 -0.88 -1.73 -1.46
CA ASP A 258 -0.21 -0.44 -1.36
C ASP A 258 -0.13 0.26 -2.70
N ILE A 259 -0.34 1.57 -2.67
CA ILE A 259 -0.06 2.48 -3.78
C ILE A 259 0.68 3.72 -3.26
N TYR A 260 1.64 4.20 -4.04
CA TYR A 260 2.44 5.38 -3.72
C TYR A 260 2.57 6.27 -4.94
N PHE A 261 2.41 7.58 -4.75
CA PHE A 261 2.65 8.57 -5.79
C PHE A 261 3.95 9.33 -5.49
N ASP A 262 4.89 9.28 -6.42
CA ASP A 262 6.10 10.11 -6.39
C ASP A 262 5.88 11.37 -7.24
N SER A 263 5.60 12.47 -6.58
CA SER A 263 5.36 13.77 -7.24
C SER A 263 6.58 14.32 -7.97
N SER A 264 7.79 13.88 -7.63
CA SER A 264 9.03 14.33 -8.29
C SER A 264 9.19 13.76 -9.69
N THR A 265 8.59 12.59 -9.94
CA THR A 265 8.67 11.87 -11.22
C THR A 265 7.31 11.67 -11.89
N ASN A 266 6.21 12.08 -11.23
CA ASN A 266 4.83 11.79 -11.63
C ASN A 266 4.58 10.30 -11.87
N LYS A 267 5.22 9.44 -11.06
CA LYS A 267 5.07 8.00 -11.13
C LYS A 267 4.25 7.47 -9.96
N LEU A 268 3.41 6.50 -10.25
CA LEU A 268 2.63 5.77 -9.26
C LEU A 268 3.09 4.32 -9.25
N TYR A 269 3.36 3.81 -8.05
CA TYR A 269 3.80 2.45 -7.79
C TYR A 269 2.69 1.71 -7.05
N ALA A 270 2.33 0.52 -7.51
CA ALA A 270 1.30 -0.30 -6.89
C ALA A 270 1.79 -1.73 -6.71
N SER A 271 1.73 -2.26 -5.50
CA SER A 271 2.03 -3.66 -5.21
C SER A 271 0.76 -4.44 -4.91
N GLY A 272 0.67 -5.66 -5.43
CA GLY A 272 -0.51 -6.48 -5.26
C GLY A 272 -0.23 -7.98 -5.15
N GLY A 273 -1.06 -8.66 -4.37
CA GLY A 273 -0.97 -10.10 -4.12
C GLY A 273 -1.17 -10.96 -5.36
N GLY A 274 -1.65 -10.40 -6.46
CA GLY A 274 -1.66 -11.05 -7.77
C GLY A 274 -0.27 -11.36 -8.33
N GLY A 275 0.80 -10.89 -7.69
CA GLY A 275 2.19 -11.23 -7.99
C GLY A 275 2.86 -10.27 -8.96
N ALA A 276 2.61 -8.98 -8.83
CA ALA A 276 3.34 -7.95 -9.57
C ALA A 276 3.39 -6.61 -8.83
N ILE A 277 4.37 -5.78 -9.23
CA ILE A 277 4.36 -4.34 -9.01
C ILE A 277 3.99 -3.70 -10.34
N ASN A 278 2.91 -2.92 -10.36
CA ASN A 278 2.56 -2.08 -11.51
C ASN A 278 3.12 -0.67 -11.31
N ILE A 279 3.68 -0.08 -12.36
CA ILE A 279 4.15 1.31 -12.34
C ILE A 279 3.47 2.07 -13.45
N PHE A 280 2.91 3.21 -13.11
CA PHE A 280 2.25 4.11 -14.04
C PHE A 280 2.93 5.47 -14.04
N SER A 281 3.03 6.11 -15.19
CA SER A 281 3.15 7.55 -15.24
C SER A 281 1.76 8.18 -15.22
N PHE A 282 1.63 9.31 -14.52
CA PHE A 282 0.39 10.08 -14.49
C PHE A 282 0.63 11.50 -14.99
N ASN A 283 0.22 11.77 -16.22
CA ASN A 283 0.42 13.06 -16.88
C ASN A 283 -0.84 13.46 -17.63
N ASN A 284 -1.16 14.76 -17.66
CA ASN A 284 -2.33 15.30 -18.35
C ASN A 284 -3.63 14.54 -18.03
N SER A 285 -3.83 14.24 -16.76
CA SER A 285 -5.00 13.50 -16.26
C SER A 285 -5.16 12.11 -16.91
N LYS A 286 -4.05 11.43 -17.21
CA LYS A 286 -4.05 10.10 -17.85
C LYS A 286 -3.01 9.21 -17.22
N PHE A 287 -3.40 7.96 -16.94
CA PHE A 287 -2.48 6.88 -16.59
C PHE A 287 -1.88 6.25 -17.86
N THR A 288 -0.59 5.99 -17.81
CA THR A 288 0.11 5.14 -18.78
C THR A 288 0.92 4.12 -18.01
N GLN A 289 0.60 2.84 -18.12
CA GLN A 289 1.40 1.80 -17.49
C GLN A 289 2.76 1.73 -18.17
N ILE A 290 3.84 1.94 -17.40
CA ILE A 290 5.21 1.96 -17.90
C ILE A 290 6.00 0.72 -17.50
N ALA A 291 5.58 0.02 -16.43
CA ALA A 291 6.16 -1.26 -16.04
C ALA A 291 5.15 -2.20 -15.38
N ASN A 292 5.41 -3.50 -15.52
CA ASN A 292 4.76 -4.58 -14.80
C ASN A 292 5.86 -5.55 -14.37
N ILE A 293 6.25 -5.51 -13.09
CA ILE A 293 7.39 -6.25 -12.56
C ILE A 293 6.87 -7.48 -11.82
N PRO A 294 7.13 -8.69 -12.31
CA PRO A 294 6.68 -9.90 -11.64
C PRO A 294 7.28 -10.04 -10.25
N THR A 295 6.46 -10.43 -9.28
CA THR A 295 6.83 -10.70 -7.91
C THR A 295 6.24 -12.04 -7.45
N LYS A 296 6.52 -12.43 -6.21
CA LYS A 296 5.89 -13.61 -5.63
C LYS A 296 4.41 -13.36 -5.35
N THR A 297 3.54 -14.27 -5.75
CA THR A 297 2.12 -14.21 -5.40
C THR A 297 1.93 -14.10 -3.88
N GLY A 298 1.09 -13.15 -3.46
CA GLY A 298 0.85 -12.80 -2.06
C GLY A 298 1.84 -11.80 -1.47
N ALA A 299 2.86 -11.33 -2.23
CA ALA A 299 3.68 -10.19 -1.87
C ALA A 299 2.94 -8.92 -2.29
N ARG A 300 2.32 -8.23 -1.34
CA ARG A 300 1.42 -7.11 -1.63
C ARG A 300 1.73 -5.85 -0.83
N THR A 301 2.34 -6.00 0.33
CA THR A 301 2.70 -4.87 1.19
C THR A 301 4.10 -4.37 0.89
N SER A 302 4.24 -3.06 0.78
CA SER A 302 5.45 -2.41 0.29
C SER A 302 5.70 -1.07 0.99
N LEU A 303 6.81 -0.42 0.65
CA LEU A 303 7.11 0.95 1.06
C LEU A 303 7.95 1.64 -0.01
N LEU A 304 7.49 2.78 -0.50
CA LEU A 304 8.26 3.65 -1.37
C LEU A 304 9.08 4.62 -0.53
N ILE A 305 10.40 4.67 -0.75
CA ILE A 305 11.33 5.54 -0.03
C ILE A 305 12.16 6.36 -1.04
N PRO A 306 11.59 7.43 -1.62
CA PRO A 306 12.26 8.22 -2.66
C PRO A 306 13.60 8.81 -2.21
N GLN A 307 13.71 9.17 -0.91
CA GLN A 307 14.92 9.75 -0.31
C GLN A 307 16.10 8.77 -0.30
N LEU A 308 15.83 7.46 -0.25
CA LEU A 308 16.82 6.40 -0.34
C LEU A 308 16.92 5.79 -1.75
N ASN A 309 16.15 6.31 -2.70
CA ASN A 309 16.01 5.75 -4.04
C ASN A 309 15.61 4.26 -4.00
N ALA A 310 14.69 3.91 -3.11
CA ALA A 310 14.32 2.54 -2.81
C ALA A 310 12.81 2.30 -2.86
N PHE A 311 12.42 1.13 -3.39
CA PHE A 311 11.11 0.53 -3.22
C PHE A 311 11.31 -0.80 -2.50
N VAL A 312 10.62 -1.01 -1.39
CA VAL A 312 10.75 -2.19 -0.53
C VAL A 312 9.47 -3.00 -0.62
N LEU A 313 9.57 -4.29 -0.94
CA LEU A 313 8.44 -5.22 -1.00
C LEU A 313 8.62 -6.33 0.03
N ALA A 314 7.62 -6.55 0.86
CA ALA A 314 7.62 -7.65 1.82
C ALA A 314 7.05 -8.93 1.19
N GLU A 315 7.82 -10.01 1.22
CA GLU A 315 7.39 -11.34 0.83
C GLU A 315 7.17 -12.22 2.07
N ARG A 316 5.94 -12.65 2.27
CA ARG A 316 5.61 -13.59 3.34
C ARG A 316 6.26 -14.95 3.14
N ALA A 317 6.48 -15.70 4.23
CA ALA A 317 6.93 -17.08 4.17
C ALA A 317 5.99 -17.96 3.32
N GLY A 318 6.58 -18.88 2.55
CA GLY A 318 5.85 -19.79 1.67
C GLY A 318 6.77 -20.28 0.55
N GLY A 319 7.17 -21.55 0.59
CA GLY A 319 8.23 -22.09 -0.28
C GLY A 319 9.63 -21.55 0.03
N GLY A 320 9.81 -20.96 1.23
CA GLY A 320 11.04 -20.38 1.74
C GLY A 320 10.75 -19.39 2.88
N PRO A 321 11.77 -18.77 3.52
CA PRO A 321 11.59 -17.78 4.56
C PRO A 321 10.93 -16.52 4.03
N ALA A 322 10.31 -15.75 4.95
CA ALA A 322 9.91 -14.37 4.65
C ALA A 322 11.15 -13.53 4.36
N ARG A 323 10.98 -12.49 3.54
CA ARG A 323 12.10 -11.62 3.14
C ARG A 323 11.62 -10.24 2.68
N LEU A 324 12.50 -9.26 2.73
CA LEU A 324 12.33 -8.00 2.03
C LEU A 324 13.08 -8.04 0.70
N GLN A 325 12.40 -7.66 -0.35
CA GLN A 325 13.01 -7.33 -1.64
C GLN A 325 13.21 -5.82 -1.69
N VAL A 326 14.45 -5.39 -1.84
CA VAL A 326 14.80 -3.97 -1.93
C VAL A 326 15.18 -3.67 -3.37
N TYR A 327 14.38 -2.86 -4.02
CA TYR A 327 14.63 -2.41 -5.38
C TYR A 327 15.19 -0.99 -5.37
N SER A 328 16.15 -0.71 -6.25
CA SER A 328 16.51 0.66 -6.59
C SER A 328 15.55 1.22 -7.64
N ILE A 329 15.15 2.48 -7.47
CA ILE A 329 14.27 3.19 -8.40
C ILE A 329 15.14 3.83 -9.49
N ASN A 330 14.75 3.66 -10.75
CA ASN A 330 15.33 4.41 -11.85
C ASN A 330 14.63 5.77 -11.97
N LYS A 331 15.42 6.85 -11.86
CA LYS A 331 14.92 8.24 -11.93
C LYS A 331 14.84 8.73 -13.36
#